data_6398dea31c390ad2d3d1ed9ed9278025
#
_entry.id   6398dea31c390ad2d3d1ed9ed9278025
#
_cell.length_a   1.000
_cell.length_b   1.000
_cell.length_c   1.000
_cell.angle_alpha   90.00
_cell.angle_beta   90.00
_cell.angle_gamma   90.00
#
_symmetry.space_group_name_H-M   'P 1'
#
loop_
_entity.id
_entity.type
_entity.pdbx_description
1 polymer ?
#
loop_
_entity_poly.entity_id
_entity_poly.type
_entity_poly.pdbx_seq_one_letter_code
_entity_poly.pdbx_strand_id
1 'polypeptide(L)'
;EGRGDLNVGDSTGSAATQITLVLGILCFIRPLPVKRRLVAISGSLIVAGFALASLFIADGRLSRIDGALLVASWVLASFVVHRTTGVGHEMAPELSAEELDSGPGPWILAGRALLALAIVAAGATVAVTAFGRLVDDIGVPEYASSFLLLSLGTSLPELIVDGRAARAGMTSLAVGGILGSTLLDATLSLGAGPLLFPTDVSADAARTTLVVGGIVAMAVLLLLRTKVHGRLTGVLAIGLYLLLFPIVIS
;
A
#
# COMPACT_ATOMS: atom_id res chain seq x y z
N GLU A 1 12.88 18.16 10.66
CA GLU A 1 11.68 17.98 11.50
C GLU A 1 10.87 16.85 10.86
N GLY A 2 10.62 15.75 11.63
CA GLY A 2 9.86 14.62 11.11
C GLY A 2 8.39 14.98 10.96
N ARG A 3 7.83 14.85 9.76
CA ARG A 3 6.40 15.03 9.50
C ARG A 3 5.70 13.68 9.71
N GLY A 4 5.45 13.33 10.98
CA GLY A 4 4.84 12.04 11.35
C GLY A 4 3.45 11.86 10.79
N ASP A 5 2.60 12.86 10.91
CA ASP A 5 1.23 12.83 10.40
C ASP A 5 1.16 12.68 8.88
N LEU A 6 2.12 13.29 8.15
CA LEU A 6 2.20 13.13 6.71
C LEU A 6 2.57 11.69 6.31
N ASN A 7 3.56 11.09 7.00
CA ASN A 7 3.95 9.70 6.77
C ASN A 7 2.81 8.72 7.09
N VAL A 8 2.18 8.89 8.26
CA VAL A 8 1.06 8.03 8.69
C VAL A 8 -0.14 8.20 7.76
N GLY A 9 -0.47 9.43 7.38
CA GLY A 9 -1.57 9.73 6.47
C GLY A 9 -1.36 9.12 5.08
N ASP A 10 -0.17 9.31 4.48
CA ASP A 10 0.14 8.73 3.17
C ASP A 10 0.13 7.20 3.20
N SER A 11 0.83 6.58 4.16
CA SER A 11 0.92 5.12 4.25
C SER A 11 -0.44 4.46 4.50
N THR A 12 -1.21 4.97 5.47
CA THR A 12 -2.53 4.41 5.79
C THR A 12 -3.56 4.71 4.71
N GLY A 13 -3.49 5.91 4.12
CA GLY A 13 -4.33 6.33 3.01
C GLY A 13 -4.06 5.52 1.75
N SER A 14 -2.79 5.26 1.40
CA SER A 14 -2.40 4.44 0.25
C SER A 14 -2.89 3.01 0.41
N ALA A 15 -2.67 2.39 1.58
CA ALA A 15 -3.18 1.05 1.87
C ALA A 15 -4.70 0.96 1.73
N ALA A 16 -5.44 1.94 2.27
CA ALA A 16 -6.89 1.99 2.14
C ALA A 16 -7.33 2.22 0.69
N THR A 17 -6.70 3.15 -0.02
CA THR A 17 -6.99 3.46 -1.43
C THR A 17 -6.79 2.22 -2.31
N GLN A 18 -5.72 1.48 -2.13
CA GLN A 18 -5.41 0.30 -2.93
C GLN A 18 -6.45 -0.82 -2.74
N ILE A 19 -6.73 -1.22 -1.50
CA ILE A 19 -7.62 -2.35 -1.22
C ILE A 19 -9.11 -2.02 -1.36
N THR A 20 -9.46 -0.75 -1.45
CA THR A 20 -10.85 -0.31 -1.62
C THR A 20 -11.07 0.33 -2.99
N LEU A 21 -10.51 1.52 -3.26
CA LEU A 21 -10.75 2.26 -4.49
C LEU A 21 -10.14 1.57 -5.71
N VAL A 22 -8.84 1.26 -5.67
CA VAL A 22 -8.13 0.63 -6.81
C VAL A 22 -8.74 -0.74 -7.11
N LEU A 23 -8.88 -1.60 -6.12
CA LEU A 23 -9.53 -2.89 -6.28
C LEU A 23 -10.96 -2.74 -6.80
N GLY A 24 -11.71 -1.77 -6.27
CA GLY A 24 -13.07 -1.46 -6.72
C GLY A 24 -13.12 -1.13 -8.20
N ILE A 25 -12.24 -0.24 -8.67
CA ILE A 25 -12.12 0.12 -10.10
C ILE A 25 -11.76 -1.11 -10.95
N LEU A 26 -10.83 -1.94 -10.49
CA LEU A 26 -10.45 -3.16 -11.23
C LEU A 26 -11.61 -4.14 -11.40
N CYS A 27 -12.50 -4.25 -10.42
CA CYS A 27 -13.72 -5.06 -10.52
C CYS A 27 -14.70 -4.59 -11.63
N PHE A 28 -14.62 -3.32 -12.05
CA PHE A 28 -15.39 -2.80 -13.18
C PHE A 28 -14.69 -3.07 -14.53
N ILE A 29 -13.37 -3.15 -14.54
CA ILE A 29 -12.60 -3.46 -15.75
C ILE A 29 -12.84 -4.91 -16.17
N ARG A 30 -12.75 -5.85 -15.22
CA ARG A 30 -12.92 -7.28 -15.45
C ARG A 30 -13.30 -8.00 -14.14
N PRO A 31 -14.11 -9.08 -14.21
CA PRO A 31 -14.28 -9.95 -13.05
C PRO A 31 -12.94 -10.51 -12.58
N LEU A 32 -12.64 -10.37 -11.30
CA LEU A 32 -11.38 -10.77 -10.68
C LEU A 32 -11.56 -12.13 -9.98
N PRO A 33 -11.08 -13.22 -10.54
CA PRO A 33 -10.97 -14.48 -9.81
C PRO A 33 -9.87 -14.35 -8.76
N VAL A 34 -10.17 -14.77 -7.54
CA VAL A 34 -9.27 -14.61 -6.40
C VAL A 34 -9.05 -15.95 -5.71
N LYS A 35 -7.79 -16.28 -5.46
CA LYS A 35 -7.42 -17.45 -4.66
C LYS A 35 -7.69 -17.13 -3.19
N ARG A 36 -8.68 -17.82 -2.61
CA ARG A 36 -9.12 -17.59 -1.22
C ARG A 36 -7.97 -17.69 -0.21
N ARG A 37 -7.02 -18.61 -0.46
CA ARG A 37 -5.84 -18.79 0.38
C ARG A 37 -4.93 -17.55 0.35
N LEU A 38 -4.71 -16.95 -0.83
CA LEU A 38 -3.93 -15.73 -0.98
C LEU A 38 -4.56 -14.60 -0.16
N VAL A 39 -5.86 -14.34 -0.35
CA VAL A 39 -6.56 -13.27 0.38
C VAL A 39 -6.59 -13.54 1.87
N ALA A 40 -6.81 -14.78 2.31
CA ALA A 40 -6.84 -15.11 3.73
C ALA A 40 -5.48 -14.85 4.39
N ILE A 41 -4.38 -15.27 3.78
CA ILE A 41 -3.04 -15.10 4.33
C ILE A 41 -2.60 -13.63 4.23
N SER A 42 -2.61 -13.05 3.04
CA SER A 42 -2.17 -11.65 2.86
C SER A 42 -3.08 -10.68 3.61
N GLY A 43 -4.40 -10.89 3.55
CA GLY A 43 -5.36 -10.05 4.25
C GLY A 43 -5.23 -10.12 5.77
N SER A 44 -5.01 -11.30 6.36
CA SER A 44 -4.76 -11.39 7.80
C SER A 44 -3.45 -10.70 8.21
N LEU A 45 -2.41 -10.79 7.39
CA LEU A 45 -1.14 -10.10 7.63
C LEU A 45 -1.28 -8.57 7.49
N ILE A 46 -2.07 -8.09 6.53
CA ILE A 46 -2.39 -6.67 6.38
C ILE A 46 -3.13 -6.16 7.63
N VAL A 47 -4.17 -6.88 8.07
CA VAL A 47 -4.92 -6.50 9.27
C VAL A 47 -4.05 -6.53 10.52
N ALA A 48 -3.17 -7.53 10.65
CA ALA A 48 -2.19 -7.58 11.74
C ALA A 48 -1.19 -6.40 11.66
N GLY A 49 -0.75 -6.01 10.46
CA GLY A 49 0.09 -4.83 10.23
C GLY A 49 -0.59 -3.54 10.73
N PHE A 50 -1.86 -3.33 10.37
CA PHE A 50 -2.64 -2.20 10.89
C PHE A 50 -2.84 -2.22 12.40
N ALA A 51 -3.09 -3.40 12.98
CA ALA A 51 -3.21 -3.55 14.43
C ALA A 51 -1.88 -3.21 15.14
N LEU A 52 -0.76 -3.67 14.59
CA LEU A 52 0.57 -3.37 15.09
C LEU A 52 0.88 -1.87 14.98
N ALA A 53 0.60 -1.27 13.81
CA ALA A 53 0.76 0.15 13.57
C ALA A 53 -0.06 0.98 14.58
N SER A 54 -1.35 0.64 14.74
CA SER A 54 -2.24 1.33 15.70
C SER A 54 -1.74 1.22 17.14
N LEU A 55 -1.16 0.08 17.51
CA LEU A 55 -0.57 -0.12 18.84
C LEU A 55 0.66 0.78 19.06
N PHE A 56 1.53 0.88 18.06
CA PHE A 56 2.77 1.68 18.16
C PHE A 56 2.50 3.18 18.11
N ILE A 57 1.45 3.61 17.39
CA ILE A 57 1.08 5.03 17.32
C ILE A 57 0.27 5.49 18.53
N ALA A 58 -0.24 4.56 19.36
CA ALA A 58 -1.16 4.88 20.45
C ALA A 58 -0.58 5.80 21.53
N ASP A 59 0.73 5.85 21.70
CA ASP A 59 1.43 6.75 22.64
C ASP A 59 1.75 8.13 22.02
N GLY A 60 1.35 8.37 20.77
CA GLY A 60 1.57 9.62 20.04
C GLY A 60 2.97 9.75 19.44
N ARG A 61 3.74 8.67 19.38
CA ARG A 61 5.11 8.69 18.84
C ARG A 61 5.47 7.37 18.16
N LEU A 62 6.13 7.47 17.02
CA LEU A 62 6.80 6.33 16.37
C LEU A 62 8.29 6.39 16.66
N SER A 63 8.75 5.46 17.49
CA SER A 63 10.18 5.32 17.84
C SER A 63 10.94 4.52 16.76
N ARG A 64 12.28 4.49 16.87
CA ARG A 64 13.10 3.62 16.01
C ARG A 64 12.80 2.15 16.20
N ILE A 65 12.42 1.74 17.41
CA ILE A 65 12.08 0.34 17.70
C ILE A 65 10.77 -0.03 16.99
N ASP A 66 9.76 0.83 17.05
CA ASP A 66 8.48 0.64 16.36
C ASP A 66 8.70 0.56 14.85
N GLY A 67 9.51 1.47 14.29
CA GLY A 67 9.91 1.43 12.89
C GLY A 67 10.63 0.13 12.51
N ALA A 68 11.58 -0.32 13.33
CA ALA A 68 12.29 -1.58 13.11
C ALA A 68 11.35 -2.79 13.15
N LEU A 69 10.40 -2.82 14.09
CA LEU A 69 9.43 -3.90 14.22
C LEU A 69 8.44 -3.91 13.05
N LEU A 70 8.00 -2.76 12.56
CA LEU A 70 7.15 -2.64 11.36
C LEU A 70 7.89 -3.13 10.12
N VAL A 71 9.14 -2.73 9.91
CA VAL A 71 9.97 -3.21 8.80
C VAL A 71 10.21 -4.72 8.91
N ALA A 72 10.54 -5.22 10.09
CA ALA A 72 10.71 -6.66 10.33
C ALA A 72 9.42 -7.45 10.08
N SER A 73 8.27 -6.90 10.46
CA SER A 73 6.96 -7.49 10.21
C SER A 73 6.67 -7.63 8.72
N TRP A 74 7.06 -6.63 7.90
CA TRP A 74 6.96 -6.69 6.44
C TRP A 74 7.83 -7.82 5.85
N VAL A 75 9.09 -7.93 6.28
CA VAL A 75 10.00 -9.00 5.83
C VAL A 75 9.42 -10.37 6.15
N LEU A 76 8.95 -10.55 7.39
CA LEU A 76 8.35 -11.81 7.83
C LEU A 76 7.07 -12.12 7.05
N ALA A 77 6.17 -11.14 6.90
CA ALA A 77 4.92 -11.30 6.18
C ALA A 77 5.16 -11.64 4.69
N SER A 78 6.09 -10.94 4.03
CA SER A 78 6.49 -11.22 2.65
C SER A 78 7.05 -12.63 2.49
N PHE A 79 7.89 -13.09 3.43
CA PHE A 79 8.40 -14.45 3.46
C PHE A 79 7.26 -15.48 3.62
N VAL A 80 6.32 -15.24 4.54
CA VAL A 80 5.15 -16.10 4.75
C VAL A 80 4.29 -16.17 3.48
N VAL A 81 3.96 -15.04 2.86
CA VAL A 81 3.18 -14.98 1.61
C VAL A 81 3.91 -15.76 0.51
N HIS A 82 5.19 -15.49 0.30
CA HIS A 82 5.98 -16.19 -0.73
C HIS A 82 5.99 -17.71 -0.53
N ARG A 83 6.24 -18.17 0.69
CA ARG A 83 6.30 -19.61 1.01
C ARG A 83 4.95 -20.33 0.94
N THR A 84 3.86 -19.63 1.24
CA THR A 84 2.56 -20.28 1.43
C THR A 84 1.62 -20.15 0.25
N THR A 85 1.77 -19.10 -0.57
CA THR A 85 0.81 -18.80 -1.66
C THR A 85 1.35 -19.15 -3.05
N GLY A 86 2.65 -19.34 -3.22
CA GLY A 86 3.28 -19.62 -4.51
C GLY A 86 3.22 -18.45 -5.52
N VAL A 87 2.78 -17.28 -5.09
CA VAL A 87 2.57 -16.09 -5.96
C VAL A 87 3.86 -15.70 -6.69
N GLY A 88 5.02 -15.86 -6.07
CA GLY A 88 6.29 -15.53 -6.70
C GLY A 88 6.62 -16.37 -7.95
N HIS A 89 6.13 -17.61 -8.03
CA HIS A 89 6.33 -18.47 -9.20
C HIS A 89 5.34 -18.16 -10.35
N GLU A 90 4.16 -17.67 -10.03
CA GLU A 90 3.15 -17.32 -11.02
C GLU A 90 3.34 -15.90 -11.58
N MET A 91 4.07 -15.05 -10.86
CA MET A 91 4.30 -13.64 -11.22
C MET A 91 5.62 -13.43 -11.98
N ALA A 92 6.56 -14.38 -11.92
CA ALA A 92 7.75 -14.32 -12.74
C ALA A 92 7.35 -14.60 -14.21
N PRO A 93 7.55 -13.65 -15.15
CA PRO A 93 7.45 -14.00 -16.56
C PRO A 93 8.47 -15.13 -16.82
N GLU A 94 8.05 -16.18 -17.50
CA GLU A 94 9.00 -17.14 -18.07
C GLU A 94 9.79 -16.41 -19.15
N LEU A 95 10.85 -15.72 -18.72
CA LEU A 95 11.85 -15.21 -19.66
C LEU A 95 12.53 -16.41 -20.28
N SER A 96 12.44 -16.52 -21.59
CA SER A 96 13.16 -17.56 -22.31
C SER A 96 14.66 -17.41 -22.06
N ALA A 97 15.41 -18.51 -22.05
CA ALA A 97 16.86 -18.46 -21.85
C ALA A 97 17.54 -17.54 -22.88
N GLU A 98 16.97 -17.41 -24.10
CA GLU A 98 17.42 -16.49 -25.16
C GLU A 98 17.23 -15.02 -24.79
N GLU A 99 16.13 -14.65 -24.11
CA GLU A 99 15.89 -13.27 -23.64
C GLU A 99 16.83 -12.88 -22.50
N LEU A 100 17.23 -13.85 -21.69
CA LEU A 100 18.23 -13.65 -20.63
C LEU A 100 19.65 -13.48 -21.16
N ASP A 101 19.98 -14.17 -22.24
CA ASP A 101 21.33 -14.15 -22.85
C ASP A 101 21.56 -12.95 -23.79
N SER A 102 20.49 -12.38 -24.36
CA SER A 102 20.54 -11.18 -25.24
C SER A 102 20.39 -9.84 -24.48
N GLY A 103 20.21 -9.87 -23.16
CA GLY A 103 20.03 -8.68 -22.32
C GLY A 103 21.35 -7.93 -22.04
N PRO A 104 21.25 -6.66 -21.62
CA PRO A 104 22.43 -5.93 -21.16
C PRO A 104 23.04 -6.61 -19.95
N GLY A 105 24.39 -6.62 -19.88
CA GLY A 105 25.11 -7.28 -18.80
C GLY A 105 24.66 -6.84 -17.38
N PRO A 106 24.90 -7.67 -16.35
CA PRO A 106 24.35 -7.45 -15.01
C PRO A 106 24.75 -6.10 -14.39
N TRP A 107 25.91 -5.60 -14.70
CA TRP A 107 26.39 -4.28 -14.25
C TRP A 107 25.66 -3.11 -14.90
N ILE A 108 25.23 -3.25 -16.17
CA ILE A 108 24.43 -2.26 -16.87
C ILE A 108 23.00 -2.24 -16.29
N LEU A 109 22.45 -3.44 -16.00
CA LEU A 109 21.14 -3.54 -15.34
C LEU A 109 21.19 -2.95 -13.94
N ALA A 110 22.20 -3.24 -13.15
CA ALA A 110 22.40 -2.65 -11.83
C ALA A 110 22.53 -1.12 -11.90
N GLY A 111 23.32 -0.59 -12.84
CA GLY A 111 23.47 0.84 -13.06
C GLY A 111 22.15 1.51 -13.44
N ARG A 112 21.36 0.91 -14.33
CA ARG A 112 20.03 1.41 -14.72
C ARG A 112 19.05 1.38 -13.55
N ALA A 113 19.07 0.32 -12.75
CA ALA A 113 18.22 0.20 -11.57
C ALA A 113 18.57 1.26 -10.51
N LEU A 114 19.86 1.47 -10.24
CA LEU A 114 20.32 2.51 -9.32
C LEU A 114 19.95 3.91 -9.80
N LEU A 115 20.12 4.18 -11.11
CA LEU A 115 19.73 5.47 -11.70
C LEU A 115 18.21 5.68 -11.59
N ALA A 116 17.41 4.67 -11.92
CA ALA A 116 15.96 4.74 -11.79
C ALA A 116 15.55 4.98 -10.32
N LEU A 117 16.17 4.28 -9.38
CA LEU A 117 15.94 4.47 -7.95
C LEU A 117 16.30 5.90 -7.50
N ALA A 118 17.42 6.45 -7.96
CA ALA A 118 17.84 7.82 -7.66
C ALA A 118 16.84 8.85 -8.21
N ILE A 119 16.35 8.65 -9.44
CA ILE A 119 15.33 9.52 -10.06
C ILE A 119 14.02 9.47 -9.27
N VAL A 120 13.58 8.28 -8.89
CA VAL A 120 12.37 8.10 -8.07
C VAL A 120 12.54 8.76 -6.71
N ALA A 121 13.68 8.57 -6.04
CA ALA A 121 13.95 9.18 -4.74
C ALA A 121 13.98 10.72 -4.82
N ALA A 122 14.61 11.28 -5.86
CA ALA A 122 14.62 12.71 -6.09
C ALA A 122 13.21 13.26 -6.38
N GLY A 123 12.46 12.58 -7.23
CA GLY A 123 11.07 12.94 -7.55
C GLY A 123 10.16 12.89 -6.33
N ALA A 124 10.26 11.84 -5.52
CA ALA A 124 9.53 11.70 -4.27
C ALA A 124 9.87 12.83 -3.28
N THR A 125 11.17 13.18 -3.14
CA THR A 125 11.59 14.27 -2.26
C THR A 125 10.98 15.61 -2.69
N VAL A 126 10.99 15.91 -4.00
CA VAL A 126 10.39 17.13 -4.55
C VAL A 126 8.86 17.11 -4.31
N ALA A 127 8.20 16.00 -4.60
CA ALA A 127 6.75 15.87 -4.45
C ALA A 127 6.31 16.06 -2.98
N VAL A 128 6.96 15.37 -2.04
CA VAL A 128 6.66 15.48 -0.60
C VAL A 128 6.93 16.89 -0.08
N THR A 129 8.04 17.52 -0.51
CA THR A 129 8.38 18.90 -0.09
C THR A 129 7.37 19.90 -0.64
N ALA A 130 6.99 19.78 -1.91
CA ALA A 130 6.01 20.66 -2.55
C ALA A 130 4.62 20.48 -1.92
N PHE A 131 4.22 19.22 -1.65
CA PHE A 131 2.97 18.90 -0.99
C PHE A 131 2.93 19.46 0.43
N GLY A 132 4.00 19.29 1.22
CA GLY A 132 4.07 19.84 2.57
C GLY A 132 3.90 21.37 2.58
N ARG A 133 4.52 22.10 1.67
CA ARG A 133 4.33 23.56 1.53
C ARG A 133 2.89 23.90 1.17
N LEU A 134 2.29 23.17 0.24
CA LEU A 134 0.90 23.38 -0.15
C LEU A 134 -0.05 23.21 1.05
N VAL A 135 0.17 22.18 1.86
CA VAL A 135 -0.62 21.92 3.08
C VAL A 135 -0.46 23.05 4.09
N ASP A 136 0.78 23.50 4.31
CA ASP A 136 1.09 24.62 5.21
C ASP A 136 0.39 25.92 4.73
N ASP A 137 0.37 26.18 3.42
CA ASP A 137 -0.25 27.38 2.82
C ASP A 137 -1.79 27.34 2.88
N ILE A 138 -2.41 26.18 2.75
CA ILE A 138 -3.87 26.02 2.75
C ILE A 138 -4.42 25.94 4.18
N GLY A 139 -3.61 25.55 5.16
CA GLY A 139 -4.00 25.42 6.57
C GLY A 139 -4.94 24.23 6.87
N VAL A 140 -4.89 23.19 6.02
CA VAL A 140 -5.63 21.93 6.22
C VAL A 140 -4.79 20.99 7.09
N PRO A 141 -5.39 20.16 7.98
CA PRO A 141 -4.64 19.20 8.76
C PRO A 141 -3.72 18.31 7.90
N GLU A 142 -2.46 18.18 8.29
CA GLU A 142 -1.42 17.48 7.53
C GLU A 142 -1.81 16.02 7.29
N TYR A 143 -2.35 15.34 8.30
CA TYR A 143 -2.84 13.97 8.18
C TYR A 143 -3.94 13.84 7.13
N ALA A 144 -5.00 14.66 7.20
CA ALA A 144 -6.13 14.58 6.29
C ALA A 144 -5.73 14.85 4.84
N SER A 145 -4.89 15.87 4.63
CA SER A 145 -4.37 16.21 3.30
C SER A 145 -3.52 15.08 2.73
N SER A 146 -2.63 14.51 3.53
CA SER A 146 -1.79 13.39 3.14
C SER A 146 -2.62 12.14 2.84
N PHE A 147 -3.56 11.82 3.71
CA PHE A 147 -4.45 10.67 3.55
C PHE A 147 -5.29 10.75 2.27
N LEU A 148 -5.86 11.92 1.96
CA LEU A 148 -6.81 12.07 0.85
C LEU A 148 -6.12 12.38 -0.48
N LEU A 149 -5.13 13.27 -0.49
CA LEU A 149 -4.54 13.79 -1.73
C LEU A 149 -3.21 13.09 -2.08
N LEU A 150 -2.29 13.00 -1.11
CA LEU A 150 -0.98 12.41 -1.37
C LEU A 150 -1.12 10.91 -1.64
N SER A 151 -1.90 10.21 -0.83
CA SER A 151 -2.13 8.77 -0.98
C SER A 151 -2.80 8.40 -2.31
N LEU A 152 -3.73 9.22 -2.82
CA LEU A 152 -4.28 9.03 -4.16
C LEU A 152 -3.19 9.15 -5.23
N GLY A 153 -2.33 10.18 -5.11
CA GLY A 153 -1.24 10.40 -6.04
C GLY A 153 -0.22 9.26 -6.04
N THR A 154 0.18 8.80 -4.87
CA THR A 154 1.14 7.70 -4.71
C THR A 154 0.58 6.34 -5.11
N SER A 155 -0.76 6.16 -5.09
CA SER A 155 -1.44 4.93 -5.55
C SER A 155 -1.81 4.93 -7.05
N LEU A 156 -1.57 6.02 -7.80
CA LEU A 156 -1.83 6.05 -9.24
C LEU A 156 -0.97 5.06 -10.05
N PRO A 157 0.33 4.89 -9.76
CA PRO A 157 1.15 3.88 -10.45
C PRO A 157 0.57 2.47 -10.31
N GLU A 158 0.12 2.09 -9.10
CA GLU A 158 -0.51 0.79 -8.83
C GLU A 158 -1.79 0.63 -9.64
N LEU A 159 -2.65 1.65 -9.68
CA LEU A 159 -3.87 1.63 -10.49
C LEU A 159 -3.55 1.41 -11.97
N ILE A 160 -2.51 2.03 -12.51
CA ILE A 160 -2.10 1.88 -13.90
C ILE A 160 -1.54 0.48 -14.17
N VAL A 161 -0.62 0.01 -13.33
CA VAL A 161 0.05 -1.29 -13.49
C VAL A 161 -0.96 -2.43 -13.34
N ASP A 162 -1.71 -2.44 -12.23
CA ASP A 162 -2.69 -3.48 -11.95
C ASP A 162 -3.88 -3.41 -12.91
N GLY A 163 -4.26 -2.20 -13.34
CA GLY A 163 -5.28 -1.99 -14.37
C GLY A 163 -4.87 -2.58 -15.73
N ARG A 164 -3.61 -2.44 -16.12
CA ARG A 164 -3.07 -3.07 -17.34
C ARG A 164 -3.02 -4.59 -17.19
N ALA A 165 -2.55 -5.10 -16.05
CA ALA A 165 -2.53 -6.53 -15.77
C ALA A 165 -3.94 -7.13 -15.81
N ALA A 166 -4.93 -6.49 -15.21
CA ALA A 166 -6.32 -6.91 -15.25
C ALA A 166 -6.89 -6.94 -16.68
N ARG A 167 -6.64 -5.88 -17.49
CA ARG A 167 -7.05 -5.84 -18.91
C ARG A 167 -6.39 -6.93 -19.73
N ALA A 168 -5.13 -7.22 -19.49
CA ALA A 168 -4.39 -8.31 -20.14
C ALA A 168 -4.84 -9.71 -19.70
N GLY A 169 -5.75 -9.82 -18.73
CA GLY A 169 -6.23 -11.10 -18.20
C GLY A 169 -5.37 -11.68 -17.08
N MET A 170 -4.28 -11.01 -16.70
CA MET A 170 -3.38 -11.40 -15.60
C MET A 170 -3.97 -10.98 -14.24
N THR A 171 -5.17 -11.47 -13.94
CA THR A 171 -5.95 -11.05 -12.77
C THR A 171 -5.31 -11.46 -11.46
N SER A 172 -4.60 -12.59 -11.41
CA SER A 172 -3.83 -13.01 -10.22
C SER A 172 -2.69 -12.06 -9.91
N LEU A 173 -2.04 -11.51 -10.96
CA LEU A 173 -0.98 -10.50 -10.82
C LEU A 173 -1.56 -9.20 -10.25
N ALA A 174 -2.67 -8.71 -10.82
CA ALA A 174 -3.32 -7.49 -10.34
C ALA A 174 -3.76 -7.58 -8.87
N VAL A 175 -4.43 -8.67 -8.49
CA VAL A 175 -4.85 -8.87 -7.09
C VAL A 175 -3.66 -9.06 -6.16
N GLY A 176 -2.63 -9.79 -6.60
CA GLY A 176 -1.39 -9.98 -5.85
C GLY A 176 -0.64 -8.66 -5.65
N GLY A 177 -0.60 -7.80 -6.67
CA GLY A 177 -0.04 -6.45 -6.63
C GLY A 177 -0.72 -5.61 -5.55
N ILE A 178 -2.06 -5.49 -5.61
CA ILE A 178 -2.84 -4.74 -4.61
C ILE A 178 -2.60 -5.25 -3.18
N LEU A 179 -2.67 -6.56 -2.97
CA LEU A 179 -2.46 -7.11 -1.62
C LEU A 179 -1.02 -6.91 -1.13
N GLY A 180 -0.04 -7.01 -2.05
CA GLY A 180 1.37 -6.80 -1.75
C GLY A 180 1.69 -5.35 -1.39
N SER A 181 1.20 -4.40 -2.19
CA SER A 181 1.40 -2.97 -1.93
C SER A 181 0.66 -2.50 -0.69
N THR A 182 -0.58 -2.97 -0.47
CA THR A 182 -1.31 -2.70 0.79
C THR A 182 -0.56 -3.20 2.03
N LEU A 183 0.06 -4.39 1.96
CA LEU A 183 0.88 -4.92 3.05
C LEU A 183 2.14 -4.08 3.27
N LEU A 184 2.79 -3.65 2.19
CA LEU A 184 3.96 -2.79 2.22
C LEU A 184 3.63 -1.46 2.91
N ASP A 185 2.53 -0.82 2.54
CA ASP A 185 2.11 0.46 3.11
C ASP A 185 1.70 0.34 4.58
N ALA A 186 0.99 -0.73 4.95
CA ALA A 186 0.61 -0.99 6.34
C ALA A 186 1.80 -1.27 7.28
N THR A 187 2.99 -1.53 6.73
CA THR A 187 4.16 -1.98 7.51
C THR A 187 5.45 -1.25 7.14
N LEU A 188 6.05 -1.57 5.99
CA LEU A 188 7.36 -1.02 5.58
C LEU A 188 7.32 0.49 5.38
N SER A 189 6.34 1.02 4.63
CA SER A 189 6.24 2.46 4.34
C SER A 189 6.06 3.24 5.63
N LEU A 190 5.19 2.76 6.51
CA LEU A 190 4.95 3.38 7.81
C LEU A 190 6.17 3.31 8.74
N GLY A 191 6.94 2.20 8.69
CA GLY A 191 8.06 1.95 9.59
C GLY A 191 9.40 2.52 9.13
N ALA A 192 9.63 2.68 7.83
CA ALA A 192 10.93 3.06 7.29
C ALA A 192 11.39 4.46 7.72
N GLY A 193 10.47 5.43 7.73
CA GLY A 193 10.74 6.80 8.20
C GLY A 193 11.17 6.83 9.66
N PRO A 194 10.34 6.36 10.59
CA PRO A 194 10.63 6.32 12.04
C PRO A 194 11.87 5.52 12.41
N LEU A 195 12.21 4.46 11.66
CA LEU A 195 13.44 3.70 11.86
C LEU A 195 14.67 4.60 11.79
N LEU A 196 14.68 5.54 10.86
CA LEU A 196 15.79 6.48 10.65
C LEU A 196 15.60 7.74 11.54
N PHE A 197 14.40 8.27 11.56
CA PHE A 197 14.02 9.54 12.19
C PHE A 197 12.74 9.35 13.00
N PRO A 198 12.86 9.10 14.33
CA PRO A 198 11.69 9.03 15.21
C PRO A 198 10.83 10.29 15.09
N THR A 199 9.53 10.13 15.11
CA THR A 199 8.60 11.22 14.83
C THR A 199 7.39 11.17 15.76
N ASP A 200 6.88 12.34 16.11
CA ASP A 200 5.62 12.46 16.85
C ASP A 200 4.44 12.35 15.90
N VAL A 201 3.35 11.80 16.38
CA VAL A 201 2.11 11.55 15.63
C VAL A 201 0.94 12.11 16.42
N SER A 202 0.03 12.81 15.77
CA SER A 202 -1.14 13.38 16.41
C SER A 202 -2.13 12.32 16.91
N ALA A 203 -2.92 12.67 17.93
CA ALA A 203 -3.97 11.80 18.45
C ALA A 203 -5.04 11.49 17.39
N ASP A 204 -5.28 12.41 16.46
CA ASP A 204 -6.24 12.23 15.38
C ASP A 204 -5.73 11.23 14.34
N ALA A 205 -4.44 11.29 13.98
CA ALA A 205 -3.80 10.30 13.13
C ALA A 205 -3.84 8.90 13.76
N ALA A 206 -3.60 8.80 15.08
CA ALA A 206 -3.66 7.54 15.81
C ALA A 206 -5.08 6.91 15.79
N ARG A 207 -6.11 7.72 16.09
CA ARG A 207 -7.51 7.27 16.04
C ARG A 207 -7.93 6.84 14.65
N THR A 208 -7.60 7.66 13.64
CA THR A 208 -7.98 7.40 12.25
C THR A 208 -7.28 6.16 11.71
N THR A 209 -6.02 5.91 12.07
CA THR A 209 -5.29 4.68 11.69
C THR A 209 -6.04 3.42 12.17
N LEU A 210 -6.57 3.41 13.38
CA LEU A 210 -7.36 2.29 13.91
C LEU A 210 -8.65 2.08 13.11
N VAL A 211 -9.36 3.16 12.78
CA VAL A 211 -10.61 3.09 11.99
C VAL A 211 -10.34 2.62 10.57
N VAL A 212 -9.27 3.13 9.94
CA VAL A 212 -8.81 2.68 8.63
C VAL A 212 -8.49 1.19 8.64
N GLY A 213 -7.78 0.71 9.67
CA GLY A 213 -7.54 -0.72 9.86
C GLY A 213 -8.83 -1.56 9.91
N GLY A 214 -9.87 -1.05 10.56
CA GLY A 214 -11.20 -1.67 10.56
C GLY A 214 -11.84 -1.73 9.17
N ILE A 215 -11.76 -0.65 8.40
CA ILE A 215 -12.29 -0.62 7.02
C ILE A 215 -11.49 -1.54 6.09
N VAL A 216 -10.17 -1.57 6.23
CA VAL A 216 -9.32 -2.53 5.50
C VAL A 216 -9.68 -3.97 5.85
N ALA A 217 -9.94 -4.27 7.14
CA ALA A 217 -10.43 -5.59 7.55
C ALA A 217 -11.78 -5.93 6.90
N MET A 218 -12.70 -4.98 6.80
CA MET A 218 -13.97 -5.16 6.07
C MET A 218 -13.75 -5.44 4.58
N ALA A 219 -12.81 -4.74 3.93
CA ALA A 219 -12.45 -5.00 2.53
C ALA A 219 -11.88 -6.42 2.35
N VAL A 220 -11.01 -6.87 3.26
CA VAL A 220 -10.49 -8.25 3.27
C VAL A 220 -11.63 -9.27 3.43
N LEU A 221 -12.57 -9.04 4.36
CA LEU A 221 -13.73 -9.91 4.53
C LEU A 221 -14.63 -9.92 3.28
N LEU A 222 -14.80 -8.78 2.62
CA LEU A 222 -15.51 -8.69 1.34
C LEU A 222 -14.84 -9.56 0.27
N LEU A 223 -13.51 -9.56 0.18
CA LEU A 223 -12.74 -10.41 -0.73
C LEU A 223 -12.81 -11.90 -0.37
N LEU A 224 -13.00 -12.25 0.89
CA LEU A 224 -13.17 -13.64 1.33
C LEU A 224 -14.58 -14.19 1.06
N ARG A 225 -15.57 -13.35 0.75
CA ARG A 225 -16.97 -13.74 0.58
C ARG A 225 -17.20 -14.62 -0.64
N THR A 226 -16.54 -14.29 -1.76
CA THR A 226 -16.71 -14.99 -3.05
C THR A 226 -15.38 -15.34 -3.68
N LYS A 227 -15.39 -16.24 -4.67
CA LYS A 227 -14.18 -16.60 -5.43
C LYS A 227 -13.95 -15.70 -6.64
N VAL A 228 -14.98 -14.99 -7.10
CA VAL A 228 -14.93 -14.09 -8.26
C VAL A 228 -15.60 -12.78 -7.88
N HIS A 229 -14.89 -11.70 -8.07
CA HIS A 229 -15.31 -10.35 -7.70
C HIS A 229 -15.66 -9.56 -8.97
N GLY A 230 -16.88 -9.10 -9.05
CA GLY A 230 -17.38 -8.27 -10.14
C GLY A 230 -17.88 -6.92 -9.64
N ARG A 231 -18.74 -6.29 -10.43
CA ARG A 231 -19.25 -4.93 -10.21
C ARG A 231 -19.83 -4.69 -8.81
N LEU A 232 -20.55 -5.68 -8.22
CA LEU A 232 -21.08 -5.53 -6.86
C LEU A 232 -19.97 -5.37 -5.84
N THR A 233 -18.93 -6.20 -5.92
CA THR A 233 -17.74 -6.03 -5.05
C THR A 233 -17.08 -4.68 -5.30
N GLY A 234 -17.00 -4.23 -6.56
CA GLY A 234 -16.47 -2.93 -6.91
C GLY A 234 -17.23 -1.77 -6.25
N VAL A 235 -18.56 -1.79 -6.32
CA VAL A 235 -19.42 -0.78 -5.67
C VAL A 235 -19.23 -0.78 -4.16
N LEU A 236 -19.22 -1.97 -3.53
CA LEU A 236 -19.03 -2.08 -2.08
C LEU A 236 -17.65 -1.61 -1.64
N ALA A 237 -16.60 -1.95 -2.39
CA ALA A 237 -15.23 -1.53 -2.10
C ALA A 237 -15.08 0.00 -2.22
N ILE A 238 -15.59 0.62 -3.29
CA ILE A 238 -15.61 2.07 -3.45
C ILE A 238 -16.45 2.73 -2.35
N GLY A 239 -17.57 2.11 -1.97
CA GLY A 239 -18.38 2.57 -0.84
C GLY A 239 -17.60 2.62 0.48
N LEU A 240 -16.78 1.59 0.75
CA LEU A 240 -15.88 1.57 1.92
C LEU A 240 -14.86 2.71 1.86
N TYR A 241 -14.32 3.02 0.67
CA TYR A 241 -13.42 4.16 0.48
C TYR A 241 -14.10 5.48 0.81
N LEU A 242 -15.31 5.69 0.29
CA LEU A 242 -16.07 6.93 0.51
C LEU A 242 -16.45 7.13 1.98
N LEU A 243 -16.62 6.07 2.76
CA LEU A 243 -16.85 6.15 4.20
C LEU A 243 -15.65 6.72 4.98
N LEU A 244 -14.44 6.70 4.41
CA LEU A 244 -13.25 7.27 5.04
C LEU A 244 -13.26 8.81 5.03
N PHE A 245 -13.88 9.45 4.03
CA PHE A 245 -13.86 10.90 3.90
C PHE A 245 -14.37 11.65 5.13
N PRO A 246 -15.60 11.40 5.62
CA PRO A 246 -16.10 12.10 6.79
C PRO A 246 -15.29 11.81 8.07
N ILE A 247 -14.64 10.64 8.14
CA ILE A 247 -13.84 10.23 9.31
C ILE A 247 -12.49 10.95 9.34
N VAL A 248 -11.91 11.16 8.15
CA VAL A 248 -10.56 11.77 8.02
C VAL A 248 -10.65 13.30 8.10
N ILE A 249 -11.79 13.90 7.71
CA ILE A 249 -11.99 15.35 7.69
C ILE A 249 -12.56 15.86 9.02
N SER A 250 -13.17 14.99 9.85
CA SER A 250 -13.75 15.38 11.15
C SER A 250 -12.69 15.58 12.21
#